data_1d6987f152acd98492cf3e2289edfca3
#
_entry.id   1d6987f152acd98492cf3e2289edfca3
#
_cell.length_a   1.000
_cell.length_b   1.000
_cell.length_c   1.000
_cell.angle_alpha   90.00
_cell.angle_beta   90.00
_cell.angle_gamma   90.00
#
_symmetry.space_group_name_H-M   'P 1'
#
loop_
_entity.id
_entity.type
_entity.pdbx_description
1 polymer ?
#
loop_
_entity_poly.entity_id
_entity_poly.type
_entity_poly.pdbx_seq_one_letter_code
_entity_poly.pdbx_strand_id
1 'polypeptide(L)'
;MLRDLHIDQDWTLFLDRDGVINHEKNEDYIRHWAEFEFYTESLLALPLLAQKFNKIIITTNQKGIGKGLMTHADLANIHAQMTQRIVAVGGRIDAIYYCADLDNNSINRKPQAGMAFQAKASYPSIDFNKALMVGNRMSDMEFGRNAGMHTVYLATTLAPMAA
;
A
#
# COMPACT_ATOMS: atom_id res chain seq x y z
N MET A 1 20.20 8.63 -3.50
CA MET A 1 19.29 8.13 -4.58
C MET A 1 18.94 6.68 -4.33
N LEU A 2 17.82 6.17 -4.89
CA LEU A 2 17.45 4.75 -4.74
C LEU A 2 18.54 3.79 -5.25
N ARG A 3 19.32 4.22 -6.25
CA ARG A 3 20.45 3.43 -6.82
C ARG A 3 21.57 3.17 -5.82
N ASP A 4 21.64 3.97 -4.76
CA ASP A 4 22.69 3.87 -3.74
C ASP A 4 22.25 2.99 -2.56
N LEU A 5 20.97 2.57 -2.54
CA LEU A 5 20.44 1.68 -1.51
C LEU A 5 20.79 0.23 -1.85
N HIS A 6 21.49 -0.41 -0.92
CA HIS A 6 21.72 -1.85 -0.99
C HIS A 6 20.52 -2.59 -0.37
N ILE A 7 19.52 -2.88 -1.21
CA ILE A 7 18.32 -3.60 -0.78
C ILE A 7 18.59 -5.09 -0.82
N ASP A 8 18.44 -5.74 0.32
CA ASP A 8 18.60 -7.17 0.51
C ASP A 8 17.37 -7.79 1.21
N GLN A 9 17.46 -9.07 1.57
CA GLN A 9 16.38 -9.82 2.20
C GLN A 9 16.08 -9.41 3.66
N ASP A 10 16.77 -8.42 4.22
CA ASP A 10 16.43 -7.83 5.52
C ASP A 10 15.42 -6.68 5.34
N TRP A 11 15.20 -6.23 4.13
CA TRP A 11 14.34 -5.09 3.83
C TRP A 11 12.86 -5.45 3.78
N THR A 12 12.03 -4.49 4.21
CA THR A 12 10.57 -4.55 4.14
C THR A 12 10.06 -3.58 3.07
N LEU A 13 9.15 -4.06 2.24
CA LEU A 13 8.45 -3.23 1.25
C LEU A 13 7.04 -2.91 1.75
N PHE A 14 6.73 -1.62 1.83
CA PHE A 14 5.38 -1.12 2.08
C PHE A 14 4.81 -0.56 0.79
N LEU A 15 3.60 -0.95 0.45
CA LEU A 15 2.90 -0.54 -0.76
C LEU A 15 1.57 0.11 -0.40
N ASP A 16 1.25 1.24 -1.03
CA ASP A 16 -0.15 1.64 -1.15
C ASP A 16 -0.89 0.69 -2.09
N ARG A 17 -2.21 0.64 -2.03
CA ARG A 17 -3.01 -0.22 -2.90
C ARG A 17 -3.48 0.53 -4.14
N ASP A 18 -4.40 1.47 -3.95
CA ASP A 18 -5.02 2.22 -5.05
C ASP A 18 -4.02 3.20 -5.67
N GLY A 19 -3.77 3.06 -6.96
CA GLY A 19 -2.76 3.83 -7.68
C GLY A 19 -1.35 3.21 -7.68
N VAL A 20 -1.16 2.07 -7.01
CA VAL A 20 0.12 1.32 -6.99
C VAL A 20 -0.10 -0.12 -7.46
N ILE A 21 -0.98 -0.87 -6.82
CA ILE A 21 -1.30 -2.26 -7.18
C ILE A 21 -2.41 -2.29 -8.22
N ASN A 22 -3.44 -1.50 -8.02
CA ASN A 22 -4.61 -1.41 -8.87
C ASN A 22 -4.87 0.03 -9.31
N HIS A 23 -5.56 0.16 -10.45
CA HIS A 23 -6.08 1.44 -10.91
C HIS A 23 -7.03 2.00 -9.86
N GLU A 24 -6.82 3.26 -9.49
CA GLU A 24 -7.74 3.96 -8.61
C GLU A 24 -8.94 4.52 -9.40
N LYS A 25 -10.07 4.66 -8.74
CA LYS A 25 -11.18 5.47 -9.24
C LYS A 25 -10.97 6.92 -8.82
N ASN A 26 -11.04 7.83 -9.77
CA ASN A 26 -10.93 9.26 -9.48
C ASN A 26 -12.08 9.70 -8.56
N GLU A 27 -11.74 10.29 -7.42
CA GLU A 27 -12.67 10.79 -6.40
C GLU A 27 -13.72 9.76 -5.90
N ASP A 28 -13.43 8.46 -6.03
CA ASP A 28 -14.31 7.37 -5.63
C ASP A 28 -13.50 6.20 -5.03
N TYR A 29 -14.15 5.07 -4.80
CA TYR A 29 -13.59 3.89 -4.14
C TYR A 29 -13.84 2.65 -4.97
N ILE A 30 -12.91 1.68 -4.90
CA ILE A 30 -13.15 0.31 -5.36
C ILE A 30 -14.00 -0.39 -4.30
N ARG A 31 -15.26 -0.65 -4.61
CA ARG A 31 -16.26 -1.18 -3.66
C ARG A 31 -16.48 -2.67 -3.78
N HIS A 32 -16.18 -3.23 -4.97
CA HIS A 32 -16.37 -4.64 -5.30
C HIS A 32 -15.20 -5.16 -6.10
N TRP A 33 -14.97 -6.46 -6.03
CA TRP A 33 -13.92 -7.11 -6.82
C TRP A 33 -14.06 -6.86 -8.33
N ALA A 34 -15.28 -6.83 -8.86
CA ALA A 34 -15.54 -6.55 -10.27
C ALA A 34 -14.99 -5.19 -10.76
N GLU A 35 -14.76 -4.24 -9.84
CA GLU A 35 -14.19 -2.93 -10.14
C GLU A 35 -12.67 -2.90 -10.01
N PHE A 36 -12.07 -3.96 -9.47
CA PHE A 36 -10.64 -4.03 -9.19
C PHE A 36 -9.87 -4.40 -10.46
N GLU A 37 -8.97 -3.53 -10.89
CA GLU A 37 -8.14 -3.74 -12.06
C GLU A 37 -6.66 -3.55 -11.68
N PHE A 38 -5.86 -4.61 -11.80
CA PHE A 38 -4.42 -4.52 -11.55
C PHE A 38 -3.74 -3.62 -12.58
N TYR A 39 -2.73 -2.86 -12.12
CA TYR A 39 -1.68 -2.46 -13.05
C TYR A 39 -0.92 -3.71 -13.50
N THR A 40 -0.83 -3.91 -14.80
CA THR A 40 -0.12 -5.09 -15.36
C THR A 40 1.33 -5.12 -14.89
N GLU A 41 1.99 -3.97 -14.88
CA GLU A 41 3.37 -3.81 -14.46
C GLU A 41 3.56 -4.19 -12.99
N SER A 42 2.63 -3.81 -12.13
CA SER A 42 2.68 -4.14 -10.70
C SER A 42 2.52 -5.65 -10.49
N LEU A 43 1.58 -6.26 -11.19
CA LEU A 43 1.35 -7.70 -11.12
C LEU A 43 2.58 -8.50 -11.60
N LEU A 44 3.27 -8.01 -12.65
CA LEU A 44 4.51 -8.61 -13.15
C LEU A 44 5.71 -8.38 -12.22
N ALA A 45 5.75 -7.24 -11.52
CA ALA A 45 6.84 -6.91 -10.60
C ALA A 45 6.77 -7.68 -9.27
N LEU A 46 5.59 -7.98 -8.79
CA LEU A 46 5.39 -8.59 -7.47
C LEU A 46 6.15 -9.92 -7.25
N PRO A 47 6.25 -10.85 -8.23
CA PRO A 47 7.09 -12.04 -8.08
C PRO A 47 8.57 -11.71 -7.85
N LEU A 48 9.10 -10.71 -8.54
CA LEU A 48 10.49 -10.25 -8.40
C LEU A 48 10.71 -9.59 -7.03
N LEU A 49 9.76 -8.77 -6.58
CA LEU A 49 9.79 -8.13 -5.29
C LEU A 49 9.70 -9.14 -4.14
N ALA A 50 8.91 -10.20 -4.31
CA ALA A 50 8.79 -11.29 -3.35
C ALA A 50 10.12 -12.03 -3.12
N GLN A 51 10.97 -12.11 -4.14
CA GLN A 51 12.30 -12.69 -4.02
C GLN A 51 13.29 -11.75 -3.32
N LYS A 52 13.09 -10.45 -3.43
CA LYS A 52 14.05 -9.45 -2.97
C LYS A 52 13.78 -8.99 -1.53
N PHE A 53 12.53 -8.84 -1.14
CA PHE A 53 12.14 -8.32 0.16
C PHE A 53 11.73 -9.43 1.11
N ASN A 54 12.08 -9.26 2.40
CA ASN A 54 11.65 -10.17 3.47
C ASN A 54 10.13 -10.14 3.66
N LYS A 55 9.58 -8.93 3.74
CA LYS A 55 8.15 -8.70 3.90
C LYS A 55 7.63 -7.74 2.83
N ILE A 56 6.42 -8.02 2.35
CA ILE A 56 5.65 -7.11 1.50
C ILE A 56 4.34 -6.82 2.23
N ILE A 57 4.13 -5.57 2.59
CA ILE A 57 3.02 -5.11 3.42
C ILE A 57 2.26 -4.02 2.69
N ILE A 58 0.94 -4.15 2.61
CA ILE A 58 0.06 -3.12 2.06
C ILE A 58 -0.43 -2.23 3.20
N THR A 59 -0.38 -0.91 3.00
CA THR A 59 -0.98 0.09 3.89
C THR A 59 -1.85 1.03 3.08
N THR A 60 -3.16 1.01 3.32
CA THR A 60 -4.12 1.69 2.45
C THR A 60 -5.20 2.44 3.24
N ASN A 61 -5.45 3.70 2.85
CA ASN A 61 -6.60 4.46 3.35
C ASN A 61 -7.87 4.00 2.62
N GLN A 62 -8.91 3.61 3.37
CA GLN A 62 -10.18 3.10 2.84
C GLN A 62 -11.37 3.80 3.50
N LYS A 63 -11.42 5.12 3.33
CA LYS A 63 -12.45 6.00 3.92
C LYS A 63 -13.87 5.68 3.44
N GLY A 64 -14.01 4.98 2.32
CA GLY A 64 -15.29 4.53 1.79
C GLY A 64 -16.09 3.67 2.77
N ILE A 65 -15.40 2.91 3.64
CA ILE A 65 -16.05 2.15 4.72
C ILE A 65 -16.63 3.12 5.75
N GLY A 66 -15.85 4.08 6.22
CA GLY A 66 -16.33 5.08 7.18
C GLY A 66 -17.47 5.92 6.65
N LYS A 67 -17.53 6.17 5.34
CA LYS A 67 -18.62 6.86 4.66
C LYS A 67 -19.87 5.99 4.44
N GLY A 68 -19.83 4.69 4.79
CA GLY A 68 -20.94 3.77 4.57
C GLY A 68 -21.15 3.36 3.11
N LEU A 69 -20.15 3.60 2.23
CA LEU A 69 -20.24 3.25 0.81
C LEU A 69 -19.86 1.81 0.52
N MET A 70 -19.18 1.17 1.44
CA MET A 70 -18.80 -0.23 1.44
C MET A 70 -18.59 -0.72 2.87
N THR A 71 -18.52 -2.03 3.06
CA THR A 71 -18.34 -2.66 4.37
C THR A 71 -16.92 -3.20 4.55
N HIS A 72 -16.54 -3.50 5.79
CA HIS A 72 -15.31 -4.24 6.07
C HIS A 72 -15.30 -5.61 5.37
N ALA A 73 -16.45 -6.28 5.26
CA ALA A 73 -16.57 -7.55 4.56
C ALA A 73 -16.33 -7.41 3.04
N ASP A 74 -16.82 -6.32 2.44
CA ASP A 74 -16.55 -6.01 1.02
C ASP A 74 -15.04 -5.85 0.79
N LEU A 75 -14.35 -5.09 1.66
CA LEU A 75 -12.91 -4.89 1.57
C LEU A 75 -12.15 -6.21 1.78
N ALA A 76 -12.55 -7.03 2.74
CA ALA A 76 -11.94 -8.33 2.99
C ALA A 76 -12.04 -9.24 1.77
N ASN A 77 -13.17 -9.23 1.08
CA ASN A 77 -13.36 -10.00 -0.16
C ASN A 77 -12.45 -9.49 -1.29
N ILE A 78 -12.35 -8.18 -1.48
CA ILE A 78 -11.44 -7.57 -2.47
C ILE A 78 -10.00 -8.00 -2.17
N HIS A 79 -9.55 -7.86 -0.92
CA HIS A 79 -8.19 -8.20 -0.52
C HIS A 79 -7.89 -9.70 -0.64
N ALA A 80 -8.85 -10.57 -0.33
CA ALA A 80 -8.69 -12.02 -0.49
C ALA A 80 -8.48 -12.40 -1.97
N GLN A 81 -9.29 -11.87 -2.87
CA GLN A 81 -9.17 -12.14 -4.30
C GLN A 81 -7.92 -11.51 -4.91
N MET A 82 -7.56 -10.29 -4.49
CA MET A 82 -6.30 -9.63 -4.86
C MET A 82 -5.10 -10.51 -4.47
N THR A 83 -5.04 -10.94 -3.23
CA THR A 83 -3.94 -11.77 -2.70
C THR A 83 -3.85 -13.10 -3.44
N GLN A 84 -4.99 -13.74 -3.70
CA GLN A 84 -5.05 -14.99 -4.46
C GLN A 84 -4.48 -14.83 -5.88
N ARG A 85 -4.79 -13.74 -6.56
CA ARG A 85 -4.26 -13.46 -7.91
C ARG A 85 -2.75 -13.17 -7.87
N ILE A 86 -2.29 -12.44 -6.86
CA ILE A 86 -0.86 -12.17 -6.67
C ILE A 86 -0.08 -13.48 -6.43
N VAL A 87 -0.59 -14.35 -5.56
CA VAL A 87 0.03 -15.65 -5.29
C VAL A 87 0.05 -16.53 -6.54
N ALA A 88 -1.02 -16.52 -7.34
CA ALA A 88 -1.12 -17.30 -8.58
C ALA A 88 -0.05 -16.94 -9.61
N VAL A 89 0.48 -15.72 -9.60
CA VAL A 89 1.58 -15.30 -10.50
C VAL A 89 2.97 -15.42 -9.83
N GLY A 90 3.04 -15.96 -8.61
CA GLY A 90 4.30 -16.16 -7.89
C GLY A 90 4.69 -15.00 -6.97
N GLY A 91 3.81 -14.04 -6.74
CA GLY A 91 4.01 -12.97 -5.78
C GLY A 91 3.60 -13.35 -4.36
N ARG A 92 3.73 -12.39 -3.45
CA ARG A 92 3.37 -12.58 -2.04
C ARG A 92 2.94 -11.24 -1.43
N ILE A 93 1.93 -11.30 -0.56
CA ILE A 93 1.57 -10.22 0.38
C ILE A 93 1.57 -10.83 1.77
N ASP A 94 2.39 -10.29 2.67
CA ASP A 94 2.55 -10.84 4.03
C ASP A 94 1.51 -10.27 5.00
N ALA A 95 1.10 -9.02 4.82
CA ALA A 95 0.06 -8.39 5.63
C ALA A 95 -0.59 -7.22 4.90
N ILE A 96 -1.81 -6.89 5.31
CA ILE A 96 -2.56 -5.73 4.81
C ILE A 96 -3.11 -4.97 6.02
N TYR A 97 -2.78 -3.67 6.11
CA TYR A 97 -3.34 -2.76 7.09
C TYR A 97 -4.14 -1.69 6.36
N TYR A 98 -5.31 -1.35 6.88
CA TYR A 98 -6.15 -0.31 6.29
C TYR A 98 -6.74 0.59 7.37
N CYS A 99 -7.06 1.82 6.98
CA CYS A 99 -7.73 2.79 7.83
C CYS A 99 -9.07 3.16 7.20
N ALA A 100 -10.15 2.92 7.95
CA ALA A 100 -11.52 3.26 7.55
C ALA A 100 -12.02 4.59 8.17
N ASP A 101 -11.20 5.23 9.00
CA ASP A 101 -11.60 6.37 9.80
C ASP A 101 -11.99 7.57 8.92
N LEU A 102 -13.06 8.26 9.32
CA LEU A 102 -13.50 9.51 8.70
C LEU A 102 -12.63 10.69 9.12
N ASP A 103 -12.08 10.63 10.33
CA ASP A 103 -11.20 11.67 10.87
C ASP A 103 -9.89 11.72 10.07
N ASN A 104 -9.66 12.86 9.43
CA ASN A 104 -8.42 13.08 8.68
C ASN A 104 -7.17 13.16 9.59
N ASN A 105 -7.35 13.34 10.90
CA ASN A 105 -6.27 13.38 11.89
C ASN A 105 -6.08 12.04 12.61
N SER A 106 -6.80 10.98 12.23
CA SER A 106 -6.61 9.65 12.80
C SER A 106 -5.13 9.23 12.69
N ILE A 107 -4.59 8.70 13.79
CA ILE A 107 -3.20 8.20 13.84
C ILE A 107 -2.96 7.05 12.86
N ASN A 108 -4.02 6.36 12.43
CA ASN A 108 -3.95 5.24 11.50
C ASN A 108 -4.13 5.67 10.04
N ARG A 109 -4.55 6.92 9.80
CA ARG A 109 -4.74 7.43 8.44
C ARG A 109 -3.45 8.06 7.94
N LYS A 110 -2.94 7.60 6.79
CA LYS A 110 -1.82 8.28 6.10
C LYS A 110 -2.19 9.73 5.83
N PRO A 111 -1.31 10.69 6.13
CA PRO A 111 0.14 10.58 6.34
C PRO A 111 0.60 10.15 7.73
N GLN A 112 -0.30 9.94 8.70
CA GLN A 112 0.08 9.45 10.02
C GLN A 112 0.62 8.01 9.93
N ALA A 113 1.64 7.69 10.75
CA ALA A 113 2.41 6.46 10.64
C ALA A 113 1.81 5.26 11.40
N GLY A 114 0.55 5.36 11.89
CA GLY A 114 -0.06 4.34 12.73
C GLY A 114 -0.05 2.93 12.12
N MET A 115 -0.36 2.80 10.82
CA MET A 115 -0.32 1.49 10.15
C MET A 115 1.10 0.90 10.06
N ALA A 116 2.13 1.74 9.95
CA ALA A 116 3.52 1.28 10.01
C ALA A 116 3.85 0.71 11.40
N PHE A 117 3.40 1.37 12.45
CA PHE A 117 3.60 0.88 13.82
C PHE A 117 2.79 -0.37 14.13
N GLN A 118 1.59 -0.53 13.56
CA GLN A 118 0.84 -1.79 13.61
C GLN A 118 1.63 -2.93 12.97
N ALA A 119 2.22 -2.69 11.80
CA ALA A 119 3.08 -3.67 11.14
C ALA A 119 4.30 -4.04 12.00
N LYS A 120 4.97 -3.05 12.59
CA LYS A 120 6.10 -3.26 13.50
C LYS A 120 5.72 -4.07 14.75
N ALA A 121 4.53 -3.85 15.30
CA ALA A 121 4.02 -4.61 16.42
C ALA A 121 3.78 -6.09 16.07
N SER A 122 3.25 -6.34 14.86
CA SER A 122 3.03 -7.71 14.35
C SER A 122 4.33 -8.40 13.94
N TYR A 123 5.30 -7.64 13.44
CA TYR A 123 6.59 -8.11 12.94
C TYR A 123 7.72 -7.28 13.55
N PRO A 124 8.14 -7.58 14.79
CA PRO A 124 9.11 -6.76 15.53
C PRO A 124 10.48 -6.62 14.86
N SER A 125 10.82 -7.55 13.95
CA SER A 125 12.08 -7.52 13.19
C SER A 125 12.09 -6.44 12.09
N ILE A 126 10.96 -5.80 11.77
CA ILE A 126 10.94 -4.70 10.82
C ILE A 126 11.84 -3.57 11.31
N ASP A 127 12.78 -3.17 10.47
CA ASP A 127 13.63 -1.99 10.63
C ASP A 127 13.21 -0.93 9.61
N PHE A 128 12.68 0.19 10.07
CA PHE A 128 12.25 1.26 9.15
C PHE A 128 13.40 1.90 8.38
N ASN A 129 14.63 1.84 8.87
CA ASN A 129 15.81 2.26 8.11
C ASN A 129 16.10 1.32 6.92
N LYS A 130 15.59 0.09 6.98
CA LYS A 130 15.62 -0.91 5.92
C LYS A 130 14.22 -1.18 5.39
N ALA A 131 13.48 -0.14 5.15
CA ALA A 131 12.13 -0.21 4.61
C ALA A 131 11.92 0.83 3.50
N LEU A 132 11.09 0.46 2.54
CA LEU A 132 10.74 1.29 1.41
C LEU A 132 9.22 1.43 1.35
N MET A 133 8.72 2.67 1.31
CA MET A 133 7.31 2.97 1.03
C MET A 133 7.14 3.39 -0.42
N VAL A 134 6.29 2.69 -1.14
CA VAL A 134 5.92 3.01 -2.52
C VAL A 134 4.48 3.49 -2.54
N GLY A 135 4.26 4.67 -3.07
CA GLY A 135 2.94 5.29 -3.13
C GLY A 135 2.81 6.28 -4.28
N ASN A 136 1.58 6.72 -4.54
CA ASN A 136 1.26 7.66 -5.63
C ASN A 136 0.72 9.00 -5.13
N ARG A 137 0.73 9.21 -3.81
CA ARG A 137 0.28 10.46 -3.18
C ARG A 137 1.34 11.01 -2.23
N MET A 138 1.32 12.32 -2.01
CA MET A 138 2.22 12.94 -1.04
C MET A 138 2.00 12.40 0.38
N SER A 139 0.76 12.04 0.73
CA SER A 139 0.45 11.39 2.01
C SER A 139 1.16 10.05 2.21
N ASP A 140 1.46 9.32 1.13
CA ASP A 140 2.26 8.10 1.19
C ASP A 140 3.73 8.41 1.47
N MET A 141 4.25 9.46 0.84
CA MET A 141 5.63 9.91 1.05
C MET A 141 5.84 10.42 2.47
N GLU A 142 4.89 11.20 2.98
CA GLU A 142 4.91 11.69 4.35
C GLU A 142 4.76 10.54 5.36
N PHE A 143 3.89 9.58 5.10
CA PHE A 143 3.74 8.36 5.89
C PHE A 143 5.07 7.62 6.01
N GLY A 144 5.75 7.37 4.90
CA GLY A 144 7.05 6.72 4.90
C GLY A 144 8.08 7.49 5.71
N ARG A 145 8.18 8.81 5.50
CA ARG A 145 9.10 9.67 6.24
C ARG A 145 8.79 9.74 7.73
N ASN A 146 7.51 9.84 8.10
CA ASN A 146 7.08 9.86 9.51
C ASN A 146 7.43 8.56 10.24
N ALA A 147 7.48 7.44 9.54
CA ALA A 147 7.92 6.15 10.10
C ALA A 147 9.45 5.95 10.05
N GLY A 148 10.18 6.77 9.28
CA GLY A 148 11.62 6.64 9.09
C GLY A 148 12.05 5.79 7.90
N MET A 149 11.15 5.57 6.94
CA MET A 149 11.42 4.78 5.74
C MET A 149 12.00 5.62 4.59
N HIS A 150 12.62 4.93 3.64
CA HIS A 150 12.85 5.47 2.30
C HIS A 150 11.53 5.48 1.52
N THR A 151 11.39 6.38 0.55
CA THR A 151 10.14 6.57 -0.19
C THR A 151 10.34 6.58 -1.69
N VAL A 152 9.38 6.00 -2.42
CA VAL A 152 9.31 6.01 -3.88
C VAL A 152 7.95 6.52 -4.30
N TYR A 153 7.94 7.59 -5.07
CA TYR A 153 6.72 8.15 -5.66
C TYR A 153 6.47 7.56 -7.04
N LEU A 154 5.28 6.99 -7.23
CA LEU A 154 4.79 6.55 -8.54
C LEU A 154 3.81 7.58 -9.10
N ALA A 155 4.14 8.14 -10.25
CA ALA A 155 3.30 9.16 -10.91
C ALA A 155 2.14 8.51 -11.70
N THR A 156 1.29 7.74 -11.02
CA THR A 156 0.12 7.08 -11.62
C THR A 156 -1.16 7.90 -11.50
N THR A 157 -1.23 8.79 -10.51
CA THR A 157 -2.31 9.76 -10.37
C THR A 157 -1.93 11.01 -11.19
N LEU A 158 -2.73 11.32 -12.20
CA LEU A 158 -2.58 12.59 -12.92
C LEU A 158 -2.87 13.72 -11.93
N ALA A 159 -1.88 14.60 -11.72
CA ALA A 159 -2.15 15.86 -11.05
C ALA A 159 -3.29 16.56 -11.82
N PRO A 160 -4.28 17.17 -11.13
CA PRO A 160 -5.27 18.00 -11.82
C PRO A 160 -4.48 19.03 -12.63
N MET A 161 -4.70 19.04 -13.94
CA MET A 161 -4.11 20.07 -14.81
C MET A 161 -4.56 21.41 -14.22
N ALA A 162 -3.61 22.24 -13.83
CA ALA A 162 -3.89 23.59 -13.41
C ALA A 162 -4.66 24.28 -14.56
N ALA A 163 -5.90 24.70 -14.26
CA ALA A 163 -6.73 25.46 -15.18
C ALA A 163 -6.16 26.88 -15.38
#